data_ce10e797e2734d3a6f6b4ddc592b2403
#
_entry.id   ce10e797e2734d3a6f6b4ddc592b2403
#
_cell.length_a   1.000
_cell.length_b   1.000
_cell.length_c   1.000
_cell.angle_alpha   90.00
_cell.angle_beta   90.00
_cell.angle_gamma   90.00
#
_symmetry.space_group_name_H-M   'P 1'
#
loop_
_entity.id
_entity.type
_entity.pdbx_description
1 polymer ?
#
loop_
_entity_poly.entity_id
_entity_poly.type
_entity_poly.pdbx_seq_one_letter_code
_entity_poly.pdbx_strand_id
1 'polypeptide(L)'
;MIDAIPETVKTINVLDRTKEPGAQGEPLYLDVVSALKGTKFDAVPVYSGRYGLGSKDTTPAQIVAVFNNAEKARYTIGIEDDVTNLSLEIGAPLITTPEGTINCKFWGLGADGTVGANKNSIKIIGDNTDRCV
;
A
#
# COMPACT_ATOMS: atom_id res chain seq x y z
N MET A 1 -11.51 -15.52 -1.80
CA MET A 1 -11.55 -14.11 -2.23
C MET A 1 -12.97 -13.64 -2.51
N ILE A 2 -13.69 -14.27 -3.46
CA ILE A 2 -15.05 -13.82 -3.87
C ILE A 2 -16.01 -13.66 -2.68
N ASP A 3 -16.07 -14.64 -1.79
CA ASP A 3 -16.97 -14.64 -0.62
C ASP A 3 -16.66 -13.54 0.41
N ALA A 4 -15.48 -12.95 0.33
CA ALA A 4 -15.09 -11.85 1.23
C ALA A 4 -15.41 -10.46 0.67
N ILE A 5 -15.87 -10.37 -0.59
CA ILE A 5 -16.21 -9.09 -1.21
C ILE A 5 -17.62 -8.69 -0.75
N PRO A 6 -17.79 -7.50 -0.14
CA PRO A 6 -19.11 -7.01 0.26
C PRO A 6 -20.03 -6.84 -0.95
N GLU A 7 -21.32 -7.14 -0.80
CA GLU A 7 -22.29 -6.94 -1.88
C GLU A 7 -22.50 -5.47 -2.26
N THR A 8 -22.11 -4.57 -1.38
CA THR A 8 -22.19 -3.12 -1.58
C THR A 8 -21.02 -2.52 -2.36
N VAL A 9 -20.05 -3.36 -2.79
CA VAL A 9 -18.87 -2.89 -3.52
C VAL A 9 -19.27 -2.20 -4.83
N LYS A 10 -18.69 -1.03 -5.10
CA LYS A 10 -18.92 -0.27 -6.33
C LYS A 10 -17.72 -0.27 -7.25
N THR A 11 -16.52 -0.36 -6.70
CA THR A 11 -15.24 -0.40 -7.42
C THR A 11 -14.25 -1.26 -6.65
N ILE A 12 -13.34 -1.90 -7.36
CA ILE A 12 -12.26 -2.68 -6.78
C ILE A 12 -10.94 -2.06 -7.27
N ASN A 13 -10.10 -1.63 -6.35
CA ASN A 13 -8.75 -1.16 -6.66
C ASN A 13 -7.75 -2.27 -6.32
N VAL A 14 -6.98 -2.71 -7.31
CA VAL A 14 -5.94 -3.72 -7.13
C VAL A 14 -4.59 -3.04 -7.19
N LEU A 15 -3.78 -3.22 -6.14
CA LEU A 15 -2.46 -2.62 -6.01
C LEU A 15 -1.38 -3.68 -6.20
N ASP A 16 -0.57 -3.50 -7.23
CA ASP A 16 0.60 -4.32 -7.53
C ASP A 16 1.90 -3.56 -7.20
N ARG A 17 2.83 -4.22 -6.51
CA ARG A 17 4.18 -3.68 -6.27
C ARG A 17 5.15 -4.12 -7.37
N THR A 18 4.67 -4.16 -8.58
CA THR A 18 5.46 -4.48 -9.77
C THR A 18 4.98 -3.68 -10.97
N LYS A 19 5.77 -3.72 -12.04
CA LYS A 19 5.42 -3.20 -13.35
C LYS A 19 5.76 -4.28 -14.38
N GLU A 20 4.76 -4.70 -15.16
CA GLU A 20 4.90 -5.70 -16.23
C GLU A 20 4.84 -5.02 -17.60
N PRO A 21 5.99 -4.62 -18.18
CA PRO A 21 6.03 -4.03 -19.52
C PRO A 21 5.56 -5.03 -20.57
N GLY A 22 4.64 -4.59 -21.44
CA GLY A 22 4.10 -5.44 -22.51
C GLY A 22 2.95 -6.36 -22.11
N ALA A 23 2.62 -6.47 -20.81
CA ALA A 23 1.42 -7.18 -20.36
C ALA A 23 0.18 -6.27 -20.42
N GLN A 24 -1.01 -6.90 -20.43
CA GLN A 24 -2.28 -6.19 -20.38
C GLN A 24 -2.55 -5.55 -19.01
N GLY A 25 -1.88 -6.00 -17.96
CA GLY A 25 -1.94 -5.49 -16.59
C GLY A 25 -0.89 -6.16 -15.72
N GLU A 26 -0.79 -5.73 -14.49
CA GLU A 26 0.06 -6.33 -13.48
C GLU A 26 -0.52 -7.67 -13.01
N PRO A 27 0.31 -8.58 -12.45
CA PRO A 27 -0.09 -9.96 -12.16
C PRO A 27 -1.31 -10.08 -11.25
N LEU A 28 -1.33 -9.39 -10.10
CA LEU A 28 -2.46 -9.48 -9.17
C LEU A 28 -3.74 -8.90 -9.77
N TYR A 29 -3.62 -7.81 -10.52
CA TYR A 29 -4.76 -7.23 -11.24
C TYR A 29 -5.37 -8.24 -12.20
N LEU A 30 -4.55 -8.93 -13.02
CA LEU A 30 -5.03 -9.93 -13.97
C LEU A 30 -5.68 -11.12 -13.27
N ASP A 31 -5.11 -11.59 -12.17
CA ASP A 31 -5.67 -12.67 -11.36
C ASP A 31 -7.03 -12.28 -10.77
N VAL A 32 -7.16 -11.07 -10.24
CA VAL A 32 -8.42 -10.57 -9.69
C VAL A 32 -9.49 -10.47 -10.78
N VAL A 33 -9.17 -9.84 -11.92
CA VAL A 33 -10.11 -9.72 -13.05
C VAL A 33 -10.56 -11.09 -13.52
N SER A 34 -9.63 -12.03 -13.67
CA SER A 34 -9.94 -13.41 -14.06
C SER A 34 -10.86 -14.11 -13.05
N ALA A 35 -10.58 -13.95 -11.76
CA ALA A 35 -11.37 -14.57 -10.70
C ALA A 35 -12.78 -13.99 -10.57
N LEU A 36 -13.00 -12.74 -10.95
CA LEU A 36 -14.32 -12.09 -10.90
C LEU A 36 -15.18 -12.48 -12.10
N LYS A 37 -14.58 -12.93 -13.18
CA LYS A 37 -15.28 -13.28 -14.43
C LYS A 37 -16.34 -14.35 -14.21
N GLY A 38 -17.58 -14.08 -14.66
CA GLY A 38 -18.73 -14.99 -14.49
C GLY A 38 -19.30 -15.06 -13.07
N THR A 39 -18.81 -14.24 -12.13
CA THR A 39 -19.40 -14.10 -10.80
C THR A 39 -20.40 -12.95 -10.74
N LYS A 40 -21.10 -12.80 -9.61
CA LYS A 40 -21.98 -11.64 -9.35
C LYS A 40 -21.25 -10.29 -9.40
N PHE A 41 -19.93 -10.28 -9.37
CA PHE A 41 -19.07 -9.08 -9.41
C PHE A 41 -18.45 -8.82 -10.79
N ASP A 42 -18.78 -9.60 -11.82
CA ASP A 42 -18.22 -9.47 -13.19
C ASP A 42 -18.37 -8.05 -13.77
N ALA A 43 -19.46 -7.37 -13.42
CA ALA A 43 -19.71 -6.00 -13.88
C ALA A 43 -19.12 -4.89 -13.00
N VAL A 44 -18.48 -5.24 -11.87
CA VAL A 44 -17.86 -4.25 -10.97
C VAL A 44 -16.57 -3.73 -11.61
N PRO A 45 -16.37 -2.41 -11.74
CA PRO A 45 -15.12 -1.85 -12.27
C PRO A 45 -13.93 -2.25 -11.40
N VAL A 46 -12.87 -2.75 -12.06
CA VAL A 46 -11.60 -3.11 -11.41
C VAL A 46 -10.52 -2.19 -11.94
N TYR A 47 -9.88 -1.45 -11.05
CA TYR A 47 -8.82 -0.51 -11.37
C TYR A 47 -7.44 -1.07 -10.99
N SER A 48 -6.45 -0.83 -11.84
CA SER A 48 -5.08 -1.30 -11.67
C SER A 48 -4.19 -0.18 -11.15
N GLY A 49 -3.67 -0.33 -9.95
CA GLY A 49 -2.74 0.59 -9.31
C GLY A 49 -1.36 -0.01 -9.13
N ARG A 50 -0.32 0.80 -9.27
CA ARG A 50 1.06 0.45 -8.93
C ARG A 50 1.52 1.25 -7.74
N TYR A 51 2.20 0.60 -6.79
CA TYR A 51 2.71 1.24 -5.58
C TYR A 51 4.11 0.75 -5.22
N GLY A 52 4.81 1.48 -4.37
CA GLY A 52 6.07 1.06 -3.75
C GLY A 52 7.21 0.76 -4.72
N LEU A 53 7.12 1.19 -5.97
CA LEU A 53 8.18 1.03 -6.96
C LEU A 53 9.41 1.85 -6.56
N GLY A 54 10.61 1.30 -6.82
CA GLY A 54 11.86 1.95 -6.41
C GLY A 54 12.02 2.00 -4.89
N SER A 55 11.49 1.03 -4.16
CA SER A 55 11.54 0.94 -2.69
C SER A 55 10.92 2.14 -1.95
N LYS A 56 9.98 2.84 -2.59
CA LYS A 56 9.26 3.94 -1.96
C LYS A 56 8.25 3.43 -0.94
N ASP A 57 8.15 4.15 0.17
CA ASP A 57 7.13 3.89 1.18
C ASP A 57 5.75 4.27 0.67
N THR A 58 4.74 3.57 1.16
CA THR A 58 3.33 3.88 0.90
C THR A 58 2.70 4.46 2.16
N THR A 59 2.22 5.68 2.07
CA THR A 59 1.67 6.42 3.21
C THR A 59 0.14 6.25 3.34
N PRO A 60 -0.45 6.49 4.52
CA PRO A 60 -1.90 6.49 4.69
C PRO A 60 -2.62 7.46 3.73
N ALA A 61 -2.07 8.64 3.49
CA ALA A 61 -2.65 9.60 2.54
C ALA A 61 -2.68 9.05 1.10
N GLN A 62 -1.68 8.28 0.70
CA GLN A 62 -1.66 7.61 -0.60
C GLN A 62 -2.77 6.55 -0.71
N ILE A 63 -3.02 5.78 0.35
CA ILE A 63 -4.11 4.81 0.39
C ILE A 63 -5.48 5.51 0.32
N VAL A 64 -5.65 6.64 1.01
CA VAL A 64 -6.87 7.45 0.89
C VAL A 64 -7.07 7.94 -0.55
N ALA A 65 -6.00 8.37 -1.24
CA ALA A 65 -6.07 8.76 -2.65
C ALA A 65 -6.56 7.59 -3.55
N VAL A 66 -6.15 6.35 -3.26
CA VAL A 66 -6.64 5.16 -3.97
C VAL A 66 -8.14 4.96 -3.76
N PHE A 67 -8.64 5.09 -2.53
CA PHE A 67 -10.08 4.97 -2.24
C PHE A 67 -10.91 6.06 -2.90
N ASN A 68 -10.34 7.24 -3.06
CA ASN A 68 -10.99 8.38 -3.70
C ASN A 68 -10.88 8.37 -5.24
N ASN A 69 -10.09 7.46 -5.81
CA ASN A 69 -9.93 7.35 -7.25
C ASN A 69 -11.19 6.79 -7.90
N ALA A 70 -11.91 7.64 -8.65
CA ALA A 70 -13.09 7.27 -9.41
C ALA A 70 -12.89 7.36 -10.94
N GLU A 71 -11.74 7.87 -11.40
CA GLU A 71 -11.54 8.27 -12.80
C GLU A 71 -10.45 7.45 -13.50
N LYS A 72 -9.31 7.20 -12.82
CA LYS A 72 -8.16 6.57 -13.44
C LYS A 72 -8.24 5.04 -13.30
N ALA A 73 -8.63 4.35 -14.38
CA ALA A 73 -8.66 2.89 -14.40
C ALA A 73 -7.27 2.25 -14.26
N ARG A 74 -6.21 2.99 -14.67
CA ARG A 74 -4.79 2.63 -14.44
C ARG A 74 -4.10 3.82 -13.80
N TYR A 75 -3.38 3.59 -12.72
CA TYR A 75 -2.72 4.66 -11.97
C TYR A 75 -1.47 4.19 -11.22
N THR A 76 -0.71 5.16 -10.76
CA THR A 76 0.43 4.97 -9.86
C THR A 76 0.27 5.83 -8.62
N ILE A 77 0.87 5.41 -7.52
CA ILE A 77 0.98 6.21 -6.29
C ILE A 77 2.44 6.32 -5.84
N GLY A 78 2.79 7.47 -5.25
CA GLY A 78 4.15 7.73 -4.77
C GLY A 78 5.17 8.09 -5.87
N ILE A 79 4.71 8.48 -7.06
CA ILE A 79 5.55 9.02 -8.13
C ILE A 79 5.27 10.53 -8.24
N GLU A 80 6.30 11.35 -8.10
CA GLU A 80 6.20 12.80 -8.11
C GLU A 80 6.42 13.37 -9.51
N ASP A 81 7.34 12.80 -10.27
CA ASP A 81 7.72 13.26 -11.61
C ASP A 81 7.16 12.28 -12.66
N ASP A 82 5.88 12.44 -12.97
CA ASP A 82 5.12 11.50 -13.80
C ASP A 82 4.90 12.04 -15.22
N VAL A 83 5.71 11.55 -16.14
CA VAL A 83 5.60 11.88 -17.57
C VAL A 83 4.32 11.32 -18.21
N THR A 84 3.73 10.28 -17.64
CA THR A 84 2.57 9.56 -18.18
C THR A 84 1.23 10.05 -17.61
N ASN A 85 1.26 10.93 -16.64
CA ASN A 85 0.09 11.44 -15.91
C ASN A 85 -0.78 10.34 -15.25
N LEU A 86 -0.16 9.24 -14.85
CA LEU A 86 -0.82 8.14 -14.15
C LEU A 86 -0.85 8.35 -12.64
N SER A 87 -0.02 9.21 -12.06
CA SER A 87 0.02 9.47 -10.62
C SER A 87 -1.31 10.01 -10.12
N LEU A 88 -1.76 9.47 -8.98
CA LEU A 88 -2.86 10.07 -8.23
C LEU A 88 -2.35 11.27 -7.44
N GLU A 89 -3.18 12.30 -7.37
CA GLU A 89 -2.96 13.41 -6.45
C GLU A 89 -3.13 12.93 -5.01
N ILE A 90 -2.16 13.28 -4.17
CA ILE A 90 -2.14 12.88 -2.77
C ILE A 90 -2.50 14.11 -1.94
N GLY A 91 -3.52 13.97 -1.10
CA GLY A 91 -3.95 15.03 -0.19
C GLY A 91 -2.94 15.30 0.93
N ALA A 92 -3.35 16.10 1.90
CA ALA A 92 -2.52 16.42 3.07
C ALA A 92 -2.05 15.15 3.79
N PRO A 93 -0.87 15.17 4.42
CA PRO A 93 -0.38 14.05 5.21
C PRO A 93 -1.40 13.62 6.27
N LEU A 94 -1.65 12.32 6.36
CA LEU A 94 -2.53 11.73 7.36
C LEU A 94 -1.70 11.01 8.41
N ILE A 95 -1.81 11.46 9.65
CA ILE A 95 -1.18 10.83 10.80
C ILE A 95 -2.14 9.81 11.38
N THR A 96 -1.76 8.53 11.32
CA THR A 96 -2.55 7.41 11.87
C THR A 96 -1.95 6.87 13.16
N THR A 97 -0.86 7.47 13.63
CA THR A 97 -0.20 7.06 14.86
C THR A 97 -1.08 7.43 16.06
N PRO A 98 -1.44 6.49 16.94
CA PRO A 98 -2.20 6.76 18.14
C PRO A 98 -1.52 7.78 19.05
N GLU A 99 -2.30 8.56 19.79
CA GLU A 99 -1.79 9.46 20.81
C GLU A 99 -0.97 8.68 21.86
N GLY A 100 0.12 9.25 22.33
CA GLY A 100 1.03 8.60 23.26
C GLY A 100 2.04 7.62 22.67
N THR A 101 2.04 7.42 21.35
CA THR A 101 3.05 6.62 20.66
C THR A 101 4.40 7.34 20.66
N ILE A 102 5.45 6.61 21.02
CA ILE A 102 6.84 7.08 20.97
C ILE A 102 7.53 6.43 19.78
N ASN A 103 7.92 7.23 18.80
CA ASN A 103 8.65 6.77 17.63
C ASN A 103 10.16 6.90 17.87
N CYS A 104 10.89 5.79 17.72
CA CYS A 104 12.34 5.75 17.83
C CYS A 104 12.95 5.38 16.47
N LYS A 105 14.00 6.11 16.06
CA LYS A 105 14.77 5.79 14.86
C LYS A 105 16.21 5.49 15.25
N PHE A 106 16.69 4.33 14.83
CA PHE A 106 18.08 3.91 15.00
C PHE A 106 18.84 4.13 13.70
N TRP A 107 19.95 4.86 13.77
CA TRP A 107 20.84 5.11 12.64
C TRP A 107 22.03 4.18 12.69
N GLY A 108 22.36 3.54 11.57
CA GLY A 108 23.52 2.68 11.43
C GLY A 108 24.20 2.89 10.08
N LEU A 109 25.49 2.68 10.02
CA LEU A 109 26.32 2.83 8.81
C LEU A 109 26.60 1.49 8.11
N GLY A 110 25.73 0.53 8.25
CA GLY A 110 25.86 -0.82 7.67
C GLY A 110 26.00 -1.90 8.74
N ALA A 111 26.97 -2.81 8.64
CA ALA A 111 27.15 -3.93 9.56
C ALA A 111 27.83 -3.51 10.88
N ASP A 112 27.21 -2.62 11.63
CA ASP A 112 27.72 -2.00 12.86
C ASP A 112 27.04 -2.46 14.14
N GLY A 113 26.10 -3.43 14.05
CA GLY A 113 25.34 -3.93 15.18
C GLY A 113 24.07 -3.15 15.52
N THR A 114 23.75 -2.07 14.80
CA THR A 114 22.57 -1.24 15.07
C THR A 114 21.25 -2.02 15.02
N VAL A 115 21.11 -3.01 14.12
CA VAL A 115 19.93 -3.87 14.04
C VAL A 115 19.78 -4.70 15.32
N GLY A 116 20.88 -5.25 15.85
CA GLY A 116 20.90 -5.98 17.13
C GLY A 116 20.53 -5.08 18.30
N ALA A 117 21.09 -3.87 18.35
CA ALA A 117 20.77 -2.88 19.36
C ALA A 117 19.28 -2.49 19.37
N ASN A 118 18.69 -2.28 18.19
CA ASN A 118 17.26 -2.00 18.04
C ASN A 118 16.40 -3.16 18.59
N LYS A 119 16.68 -4.41 18.17
CA LYS A 119 15.97 -5.60 18.65
C LYS A 119 16.07 -5.76 20.16
N ASN A 120 17.24 -5.54 20.74
CA ASN A 120 17.42 -5.60 22.20
C ASN A 120 16.63 -4.51 22.91
N SER A 121 16.62 -3.28 22.38
CA SER A 121 15.84 -2.17 22.96
C SER A 121 14.33 -2.50 22.98
N ILE A 122 13.79 -3.02 21.87
CA ILE A 122 12.39 -3.46 21.79
C ILE A 122 12.10 -4.53 22.84
N LYS A 123 12.98 -5.54 22.97
CA LYS A 123 12.82 -6.61 23.95
C LYS A 123 12.84 -6.06 25.39
N ILE A 124 13.79 -5.20 25.71
CA ILE A 124 13.90 -4.61 27.05
C ILE A 124 12.63 -3.81 27.39
N ILE A 125 12.12 -3.02 26.47
CA ILE A 125 10.90 -2.23 26.69
C ILE A 125 9.70 -3.15 26.89
N GLY A 126 9.52 -4.16 26.02
CA GLY A 126 8.41 -5.11 26.12
C GLY A 126 8.43 -5.97 27.37
N ASP A 127 9.63 -6.43 27.81
CA ASP A 127 9.78 -7.27 29.00
C ASP A 127 9.62 -6.48 30.33
N ASN A 128 9.80 -5.16 30.32
CA ASN A 128 9.84 -4.33 31.54
C ASN A 128 8.73 -3.26 31.62
N THR A 129 7.84 -3.21 30.64
CA THR A 129 6.72 -2.26 30.62
C THR A 129 5.46 -2.89 30.03
N ASP A 130 4.30 -2.30 30.32
CA ASP A 130 3.02 -2.70 29.71
C ASP A 130 2.81 -2.09 28.30
N ARG A 131 3.88 -1.59 27.66
CA ARG A 131 3.80 -0.99 26.32
C ARG A 131 3.85 -2.07 25.24
N CYS A 132 3.06 -1.88 24.21
CA CYS A 132 3.19 -2.64 22.95
C CYS A 132 4.40 -2.11 22.16
N VAL A 133 5.29 -3.00 21.73
CA VAL A 133 6.52 -2.70 20.98
C VAL A 133 6.65 -3.58 19.75
#